data_de63fcb36607cb2456ceabf7e5ae1129
#
_entry.id   de63fcb36607cb2456ceabf7e5ae1129
#
_cell.length_a   1.000
_cell.length_b   1.000
_cell.length_c   1.000
_cell.angle_alpha   90.00
_cell.angle_beta   90.00
_cell.angle_gamma   90.00
#
_symmetry.space_group_name_H-M   'P 1'
#
loop_
_entity.id
_entity.type
_entity.pdbx_description
1 polymer ?
#
loop_
_entity_poly.entity_id
_entity_poly.type
_entity_poly.pdbx_seq_one_letter_code
_entity_poly.pdbx_strand_id
1 'polypeptide(L)'
;MNRFTISYLSFFINSLLIFGQYEKDLIAPLEIPFSLSGTFGEPRATHFHLGLDVRTQGKEGWEVKSISSGRVSRIRISLGGYGKAIYIDHPDQTTSVYAHLQKFAPKIESYIKKFQYINESYTIQKFPKKDELLIEKGELIGFSGNTGGSSGPHLHFEIRERKSQKPINPLLYDLPVHDEQRPQLQKLFIFFPNKNHILPHIEAISLNKTNDSIYETAKIETSGKIGLGIQMFDRQDLSYSKNGVYSTKVMVNGKLISHYEFDQLLIDESKKLYNVIDYKNYVQKRLKIFKLFYGDDIKLNFMNSLVEHGIFEIEFGKSYHILIEVQDFSGNKSIIETYIEGTKNSLKQVKLRGKLIKADEDYLYSSKNKEVYFPTNT
;
A
#
# COMPACT_ATOMS: atom_id res chain seq x y z
N MET A 1 11.15 -11.97 69.34
CA MET A 1 10.71 -12.57 68.05
C MET A 1 10.34 -11.44 67.10
N ASN A 2 11.29 -10.97 66.32
CA ASN A 2 11.07 -9.88 65.35
C ASN A 2 10.74 -10.47 63.98
N ARG A 3 9.55 -10.16 63.48
CA ARG A 3 9.16 -10.49 62.09
C ARG A 3 9.65 -9.38 61.15
N PHE A 4 10.57 -9.66 60.28
CA PHE A 4 10.95 -8.83 59.16
C PHE A 4 9.94 -9.03 58.02
N THR A 5 9.24 -7.95 57.68
CA THR A 5 8.35 -7.87 56.51
C THR A 5 9.21 -7.34 55.35
N ILE A 6 9.51 -8.19 54.36
CA ILE A 6 10.18 -7.80 53.10
C ILE A 6 9.11 -7.28 52.15
N SER A 7 9.15 -5.99 51.88
CA SER A 7 8.31 -5.33 50.89
C SER A 7 8.98 -5.45 49.52
N TYR A 8 8.36 -6.21 48.63
CA TYR A 8 8.79 -6.25 47.20
C TYR A 8 8.26 -4.99 46.49
N LEU A 9 9.18 -4.07 46.23
CA LEU A 9 8.92 -2.90 45.39
C LEU A 9 9.08 -3.35 43.92
N SER A 10 7.97 -3.64 43.24
CA SER A 10 7.95 -3.96 41.82
C SER A 10 8.22 -2.68 41.02
N PHE A 11 9.42 -2.55 40.48
CA PHE A 11 9.73 -1.53 39.48
C PHE A 11 9.06 -1.93 38.16
N PHE A 12 7.91 -1.34 37.85
CA PHE A 12 7.39 -1.32 36.50
C PHE A 12 8.24 -0.34 35.66
N ILE A 13 9.20 -0.87 34.92
CA ILE A 13 9.84 -0.13 33.83
C ILE A 13 8.83 -0.03 32.71
N ASN A 14 8.11 1.07 32.66
CA ASN A 14 7.39 1.50 31.45
C ASN A 14 8.46 1.85 30.42
N SER A 15 8.73 0.92 29.51
CA SER A 15 9.39 1.25 28.24
C SER A 15 8.43 2.10 27.42
N LEU A 16 8.43 3.39 27.66
CA LEU A 16 7.96 4.38 26.70
C LEU A 16 8.81 4.18 25.43
N LEU A 17 8.28 3.44 24.47
CA LEU A 17 8.69 3.56 23.09
C LEU A 17 8.38 5.01 22.71
N ILE A 18 9.38 5.86 22.82
CA ILE A 18 9.40 7.18 22.22
C ILE A 18 9.41 6.91 20.72
N PHE A 19 8.23 6.76 20.11
CA PHE A 19 8.06 7.10 18.72
C PHE A 19 8.40 8.59 18.68
N GLY A 20 9.62 8.90 18.25
CA GLY A 20 10.00 10.25 17.95
C GLY A 20 9.00 10.75 16.91
N GLN A 21 7.98 11.49 17.33
CA GLN A 21 7.27 12.41 16.47
C GLN A 21 8.37 13.23 15.81
N TYR A 22 8.56 13.00 14.52
CA TYR A 22 9.42 13.85 13.72
C TYR A 22 8.71 15.19 13.62
N GLU A 23 8.93 16.04 14.62
CA GLU A 23 8.54 17.44 14.57
C GLU A 23 9.36 18.07 13.43
N LYS A 24 8.80 17.98 12.22
CA LYS A 24 9.46 18.50 11.03
C LYS A 24 8.64 19.68 10.58
N ASP A 25 9.28 20.82 10.65
CA ASP A 25 8.84 22.07 10.02
C ASP A 25 8.84 21.91 8.48
N LEU A 26 7.98 21.01 7.95
CA LEU A 26 7.77 20.82 6.55
C LEU A 26 6.61 21.70 6.06
N ILE A 27 6.66 22.09 4.80
CA ILE A 27 5.53 22.74 4.13
C ILE A 27 4.89 21.78 3.11
N ALA A 28 3.65 22.05 2.74
CA ALA A 28 3.04 21.35 1.62
C ALA A 28 3.78 21.67 0.31
N PRO A 29 3.97 20.70 -0.59
CA PRO A 29 4.64 20.93 -1.88
C PRO A 29 3.82 21.75 -2.87
N LEU A 30 2.52 21.94 -2.62
CA LEU A 30 1.59 22.76 -3.41
C LEU A 30 0.78 23.68 -2.50
N GLU A 31 0.61 24.94 -2.90
CA GLU A 31 -0.22 25.92 -2.18
C GLU A 31 -1.68 25.93 -2.71
N ILE A 32 -2.32 24.77 -2.71
CA ILE A 32 -3.72 24.58 -3.09
C ILE A 32 -4.39 23.68 -2.04
N PRO A 33 -5.73 23.58 -2.00
CA PRO A 33 -6.39 22.62 -1.12
C PRO A 33 -5.81 21.22 -1.33
N PHE A 34 -5.24 20.65 -0.26
CA PHE A 34 -4.44 19.44 -0.34
C PHE A 34 -5.35 18.21 -0.33
N SER A 35 -5.70 17.71 -1.51
CA SER A 35 -6.54 16.53 -1.68
C SER A 35 -5.82 15.48 -2.52
N LEU A 36 -6.09 14.20 -2.25
CA LEU A 36 -5.37 13.09 -2.87
C LEU A 36 -6.23 12.37 -3.90
N SER A 37 -5.59 11.95 -4.99
CA SER A 37 -6.13 10.99 -5.96
C SER A 37 -5.51 9.60 -5.81
N GLY A 38 -4.53 9.45 -4.93
CA GLY A 38 -3.89 8.19 -4.59
C GLY A 38 -3.10 8.31 -3.30
N THR A 39 -3.22 7.30 -2.43
CA THR A 39 -2.54 7.22 -1.14
C THR A 39 -1.36 6.25 -1.17
N PHE A 40 -0.48 6.36 -0.18
CA PHE A 40 0.63 5.42 0.03
C PHE A 40 0.10 4.01 0.31
N GLY A 41 0.74 2.98 -0.27
CA GLY A 41 0.31 1.59 -0.12
C GLY A 41 -0.93 1.20 -0.95
N GLU A 42 -1.52 2.13 -1.73
CA GLU A 42 -2.66 1.80 -2.58
C GLU A 42 -2.28 0.79 -3.67
N PRO A 43 -3.05 -0.30 -3.86
CA PRO A 43 -2.83 -1.25 -4.96
C PRO A 43 -3.03 -0.60 -6.32
N ARG A 44 -1.98 -0.56 -7.14
CA ARG A 44 -2.00 -0.14 -8.55
C ARG A 44 -2.04 -1.37 -9.47
N ALA A 45 -1.89 -1.18 -10.78
CA ALA A 45 -1.96 -2.30 -11.75
C ALA A 45 -0.87 -3.36 -11.53
N THR A 46 0.34 -2.97 -11.13
CA THR A 46 1.51 -3.86 -11.05
C THR A 46 2.33 -3.73 -9.75
N HIS A 47 1.98 -2.76 -8.90
CA HIS A 47 2.75 -2.47 -7.68
C HIS A 47 1.88 -1.73 -6.66
N PHE A 48 2.35 -1.65 -5.42
CA PHE A 48 1.81 -0.72 -4.43
C PHE A 48 2.33 0.69 -4.69
N HIS A 49 1.48 1.68 -4.53
CA HIS A 49 1.83 3.09 -4.67
C HIS A 49 2.84 3.52 -3.60
N LEU A 50 3.93 4.17 -4.01
CA LEU A 50 5.07 4.50 -3.14
C LEU A 50 5.08 5.95 -2.64
N GLY A 51 4.01 6.69 -2.89
CA GLY A 51 3.87 8.10 -2.52
C GLY A 51 2.43 8.53 -2.39
N LEU A 52 2.22 9.82 -2.55
CA LEU A 52 0.90 10.46 -2.63
C LEU A 52 0.72 11.06 -4.03
N ASP A 53 -0.47 10.91 -4.59
CA ASP A 53 -0.85 11.66 -5.80
C ASP A 53 -1.71 12.84 -5.38
N VAL A 54 -1.10 14.03 -5.35
CA VAL A 54 -1.77 15.27 -4.96
C VAL A 54 -2.52 15.85 -6.15
N ARG A 55 -3.82 16.08 -6.00
CA ARG A 55 -4.68 16.62 -7.05
C ARG A 55 -4.29 18.05 -7.39
N THR A 56 -4.27 18.35 -8.67
CA THR A 56 -3.99 19.69 -9.22
C THR A 56 -5.22 20.30 -9.90
N GLN A 57 -6.42 19.92 -9.43
CA GLN A 57 -7.70 20.41 -9.98
C GLN A 57 -7.85 20.15 -11.50
N GLY A 58 -7.25 19.07 -12.00
CA GLY A 58 -7.27 18.72 -13.43
C GLY A 58 -6.40 19.62 -14.32
N LYS A 59 -5.52 20.44 -13.75
CA LYS A 59 -4.67 21.39 -14.47
C LYS A 59 -3.18 21.11 -14.23
N GLU A 60 -2.38 21.41 -15.22
CA GLU A 60 -0.93 21.48 -15.10
C GLU A 60 -0.47 22.89 -14.74
N GLY A 61 0.77 23.04 -14.31
CA GLY A 61 1.42 24.35 -14.15
C GLY A 61 1.32 24.97 -12.77
N TRP A 62 0.81 24.25 -11.75
CA TRP A 62 0.89 24.73 -10.37
C TRP A 62 2.34 24.72 -9.88
N GLU A 63 2.74 25.77 -9.18
CA GLU A 63 4.07 25.88 -8.58
C GLU A 63 4.32 24.75 -7.57
N VAL A 64 5.40 24.00 -7.78
CA VAL A 64 5.85 22.96 -6.87
C VAL A 64 7.03 23.48 -6.09
N LYS A 65 6.89 23.47 -4.75
CA LYS A 65 7.88 23.99 -3.81
C LYS A 65 8.57 22.86 -3.06
N SER A 66 9.83 23.08 -2.69
CA SER A 66 10.55 22.15 -1.83
C SER A 66 9.97 22.15 -0.42
N ILE A 67 9.66 20.97 0.12
CA ILE A 67 9.08 20.81 1.46
C ILE A 67 10.04 21.26 2.57
N SER A 68 11.34 21.22 2.33
CA SER A 68 12.41 21.58 3.27
C SER A 68 13.65 22.01 2.51
N SER A 69 14.59 22.67 3.19
CA SER A 69 15.92 22.98 2.63
C SER A 69 16.69 21.69 2.34
N GLY A 70 17.56 21.74 1.33
CA GLY A 70 18.36 20.58 0.95
C GLY A 70 19.18 20.80 -0.30
N ARG A 71 19.53 19.71 -0.97
CA ARG A 71 20.25 19.73 -2.24
C ARG A 71 19.59 18.80 -3.25
N VAL A 72 19.54 19.20 -4.50
CA VAL A 72 19.13 18.30 -5.58
C VAL A 72 20.13 17.17 -5.70
N SER A 73 19.71 15.94 -5.39
CA SER A 73 20.56 14.76 -5.46
C SER A 73 20.40 14.00 -6.79
N ARG A 74 19.24 14.15 -7.44
CA ARG A 74 18.97 13.50 -8.73
C ARG A 74 17.91 14.27 -9.52
N ILE A 75 18.14 14.39 -10.82
CA ILE A 75 17.15 14.85 -11.80
C ILE A 75 16.98 13.72 -12.82
N ARG A 76 15.73 13.36 -13.12
CA ARG A 76 15.43 12.35 -14.12
C ARG A 76 14.36 12.84 -15.09
N ILE A 77 14.57 12.58 -16.38
CA ILE A 77 13.58 12.76 -17.44
C ILE A 77 13.45 11.44 -18.19
N SER A 78 12.25 10.88 -18.23
CA SER A 78 11.94 9.62 -18.91
C SER A 78 10.58 9.72 -19.64
N LEU A 79 10.38 8.91 -20.68
CA LEU A 79 9.12 8.88 -21.43
C LEU A 79 7.99 8.19 -20.65
N GLY A 80 8.34 7.28 -19.75
CA GLY A 80 7.40 6.55 -18.88
C GLY A 80 7.76 6.69 -17.41
N GLY A 81 7.06 5.97 -16.53
CA GLY A 81 7.25 6.01 -15.10
C GLY A 81 7.05 7.44 -14.55
N TYR A 82 8.00 7.96 -13.80
CA TYR A 82 7.92 9.29 -13.16
C TYR A 82 7.98 10.49 -14.12
N GLY A 83 8.25 10.28 -15.43
CA GLY A 83 8.40 11.38 -16.35
C GLY A 83 9.55 12.32 -15.99
N LYS A 84 9.25 13.60 -15.80
CA LYS A 84 10.18 14.58 -15.21
C LYS A 84 10.09 14.51 -13.71
N ALA A 85 11.18 14.16 -13.05
CA ALA A 85 11.26 14.01 -11.60
C ALA A 85 12.53 14.65 -11.03
N ILE A 86 12.38 15.22 -9.83
CA ILE A 86 13.46 15.79 -9.04
C ILE A 86 13.50 15.13 -7.65
N TYR A 87 14.69 14.88 -7.16
CA TYR A 87 14.97 14.31 -5.86
C TYR A 87 15.80 15.28 -5.05
N ILE A 88 15.38 15.57 -3.85
CA ILE A 88 16.06 16.52 -2.95
C ILE A 88 16.41 15.81 -1.65
N ASP A 89 17.70 15.74 -1.35
CA ASP A 89 18.21 15.22 -0.09
C ASP A 89 18.17 16.32 0.98
N HIS A 90 17.54 16.01 2.11
CA HIS A 90 17.38 16.91 3.24
C HIS A 90 18.36 16.61 4.39
N PRO A 91 18.66 17.57 5.29
CA PRO A 91 19.57 17.38 6.42
C PRO A 91 19.12 16.26 7.37
N ASP A 92 17.83 16.04 7.50
CA ASP A 92 17.16 15.08 8.38
C ASP A 92 17.27 13.61 7.91
N GLN A 93 18.13 13.31 6.94
CA GLN A 93 18.33 11.99 6.35
C GLN A 93 17.15 11.48 5.50
N THR A 94 16.26 12.36 5.06
CA THR A 94 15.23 12.04 4.09
C THR A 94 15.58 12.53 2.68
N THR A 95 14.91 11.99 1.69
CA THR A 95 14.89 12.45 0.30
C THR A 95 13.43 12.65 -0.11
N SER A 96 13.07 13.86 -0.53
CA SER A 96 11.78 14.10 -1.19
C SER A 96 11.86 13.88 -2.69
N VAL A 97 10.77 13.35 -3.28
CA VAL A 97 10.67 13.09 -4.72
C VAL A 97 9.41 13.77 -5.24
N TYR A 98 9.58 14.53 -6.30
CA TYR A 98 8.49 15.23 -6.99
C TYR A 98 8.49 14.78 -8.45
N ALA A 99 7.39 14.19 -8.90
CA ALA A 99 7.31 13.55 -10.20
C ALA A 99 6.12 14.02 -11.04
N HIS A 100 6.06 13.55 -12.27
CA HIS A 100 5.11 13.95 -13.31
C HIS A 100 5.15 15.45 -13.65
N LEU A 101 6.26 16.14 -13.36
CA LEU A 101 6.39 17.57 -13.56
C LEU A 101 6.23 17.95 -15.03
N GLN A 102 5.60 19.09 -15.30
CA GLN A 102 5.52 19.71 -16.63
C GLN A 102 6.89 20.23 -17.05
N LYS A 103 7.52 21.02 -16.16
CA LYS A 103 8.86 21.59 -16.32
C LYS A 103 9.50 21.85 -14.97
N PHE A 104 10.80 21.93 -14.92
CA PHE A 104 11.52 22.38 -13.73
C PHE A 104 11.53 23.90 -13.58
N ALA A 105 11.87 24.39 -12.41
CA ALA A 105 12.16 25.81 -12.19
C ALA A 105 13.33 26.28 -13.08
N PRO A 106 13.44 27.55 -13.45
CA PRO A 106 14.42 28.04 -14.45
C PRO A 106 15.86 27.62 -14.16
N LYS A 107 16.31 27.70 -12.91
CA LYS A 107 17.65 27.29 -12.47
C LYS A 107 17.92 25.81 -12.77
N ILE A 108 17.00 24.95 -12.43
CA ILE A 108 17.11 23.50 -12.60
C ILE A 108 16.93 23.11 -14.07
N GLU A 109 15.99 23.75 -14.76
CA GLU A 109 15.74 23.53 -16.20
C GLU A 109 16.97 23.88 -17.04
N SER A 110 17.61 25.01 -16.77
CA SER A 110 18.85 25.44 -17.47
C SER A 110 20.00 24.46 -17.19
N TYR A 111 20.11 23.96 -15.95
CA TYR A 111 21.11 22.96 -15.60
C TYR A 111 20.91 21.67 -16.41
N ILE A 112 19.71 21.10 -16.43
CA ILE A 112 19.47 19.80 -17.07
C ILE A 112 19.52 19.89 -18.60
N LYS A 113 19.02 20.97 -19.20
CA LYS A 113 19.07 21.21 -20.65
C LYS A 113 20.49 21.19 -21.20
N LYS A 114 21.45 21.77 -20.49
CA LYS A 114 22.87 21.71 -20.87
C LYS A 114 23.33 20.28 -21.14
N PHE A 115 22.94 19.33 -20.27
CA PHE A 115 23.33 17.93 -20.43
C PHE A 115 22.50 17.22 -21.47
N GLN A 116 21.24 17.57 -21.68
CA GLN A 116 20.43 17.04 -22.78
C GLN A 116 21.06 17.36 -24.13
N TYR A 117 21.52 18.61 -24.33
CA TYR A 117 22.22 19.01 -25.57
C TYR A 117 23.56 18.33 -25.73
N ILE A 118 24.37 18.21 -24.66
CA ILE A 118 25.66 17.51 -24.72
C ILE A 118 25.48 16.03 -25.09
N ASN A 119 24.43 15.39 -24.56
CA ASN A 119 24.16 13.98 -24.83
C ASN A 119 23.24 13.73 -26.03
N GLU A 120 22.80 14.78 -26.72
CA GLU A 120 21.82 14.73 -27.82
C GLU A 120 20.60 13.83 -27.49
N SER A 121 20.13 13.90 -26.24
CA SER A 121 19.05 13.03 -25.74
C SER A 121 18.05 13.80 -24.89
N TYR A 122 16.76 13.58 -25.18
CA TYR A 122 15.68 14.10 -24.33
C TYR A 122 15.64 13.40 -22.96
N THR A 123 15.81 12.07 -22.96
CA THR A 123 15.82 11.28 -21.74
C THR A 123 17.17 11.36 -21.05
N ILE A 124 17.17 11.65 -19.76
CA ILE A 124 18.42 11.86 -19.02
C ILE A 124 18.23 11.54 -17.53
N GLN A 125 19.30 11.06 -16.92
CA GLN A 125 19.44 10.98 -15.49
C GLN A 125 20.73 11.65 -15.08
N LYS A 126 20.66 12.64 -14.19
CA LYS A 126 21.80 13.40 -13.71
C LYS A 126 21.82 13.43 -12.20
N PHE A 127 23.02 13.32 -11.65
CA PHE A 127 23.31 13.42 -10.22
C PHE A 127 24.17 14.66 -10.02
N PRO A 128 23.61 15.81 -9.61
CA PRO A 128 24.37 17.01 -9.33
C PRO A 128 25.41 16.79 -8.21
N LYS A 129 26.54 17.49 -8.27
CA LYS A 129 27.52 17.50 -7.18
C LYS A 129 26.89 18.14 -5.94
N LYS A 130 27.52 17.89 -4.77
CA LYS A 130 26.95 18.23 -3.45
C LYS A 130 26.54 19.71 -3.34
N ASP A 131 27.27 20.63 -3.97
CA ASP A 131 27.09 22.08 -3.84
C ASP A 131 26.59 22.73 -5.13
N GLU A 132 26.19 21.98 -6.15
CA GLU A 132 25.76 22.53 -7.46
C GLU A 132 24.34 23.10 -7.44
N LEU A 133 23.40 22.42 -6.78
CA LEU A 133 21.99 22.82 -6.73
C LEU A 133 21.48 22.73 -5.29
N LEU A 134 21.77 23.78 -4.53
CA LEU A 134 21.19 23.97 -3.19
C LEU A 134 19.79 24.56 -3.33
N ILE A 135 18.89 24.11 -2.48
CA ILE A 135 17.46 24.47 -2.47
C ILE A 135 17.08 24.90 -1.05
N GLU A 136 16.42 26.03 -0.94
CA GLU A 136 15.81 26.51 0.30
C GLU A 136 14.41 25.89 0.52
N LYS A 137 13.97 25.82 1.77
CA LYS A 137 12.59 25.46 2.10
C LYS A 137 11.64 26.45 1.43
N GLY A 138 10.62 25.95 0.71
CA GLY A 138 9.66 26.78 -0.02
C GLY A 138 10.16 27.30 -1.36
N GLU A 139 11.42 27.02 -1.76
CA GLU A 139 11.93 27.41 -3.07
C GLU A 139 11.16 26.69 -4.18
N LEU A 140 10.82 27.44 -5.25
CA LEU A 140 10.22 26.89 -6.46
C LEU A 140 11.19 25.91 -7.13
N ILE A 141 10.76 24.66 -7.31
CA ILE A 141 11.56 23.60 -7.94
C ILE A 141 11.02 23.14 -9.29
N GLY A 142 9.76 23.43 -9.58
CA GLY A 142 9.12 23.06 -10.84
C GLY A 142 7.64 23.39 -10.87
N PHE A 143 6.97 22.82 -11.85
CA PHE A 143 5.55 23.00 -12.06
C PHE A 143 4.87 21.64 -12.23
N SER A 144 3.72 21.45 -11.60
CA SER A 144 2.93 20.22 -11.70
C SER A 144 2.54 19.92 -13.15
N GLY A 145 2.43 18.65 -13.50
CA GLY A 145 2.20 18.26 -14.87
C GLY A 145 1.52 16.90 -15.01
N ASN A 146 1.79 16.25 -16.15
CA ASN A 146 1.24 14.95 -16.53
C ASN A 146 2.26 14.13 -17.34
N THR A 147 3.57 14.31 -17.09
CA THR A 147 4.63 13.61 -17.84
C THR A 147 4.84 12.20 -17.36
N GLY A 148 5.36 11.32 -18.22
CA GLY A 148 5.65 9.92 -17.89
C GLY A 148 4.41 9.02 -17.90
N GLY A 149 4.29 8.12 -16.94
CA GLY A 149 3.22 7.12 -16.82
C GLY A 149 1.98 7.63 -16.08
N SER A 150 1.58 8.86 -16.31
CA SER A 150 0.42 9.49 -15.67
C SER A 150 -0.81 9.49 -16.58
N SER A 151 -2.00 9.31 -15.99
CA SER A 151 -3.29 9.32 -16.70
C SER A 151 -4.04 10.65 -16.61
N GLY A 152 -3.51 11.64 -15.90
CA GLY A 152 -4.10 12.96 -15.73
C GLY A 152 -3.25 13.86 -14.84
N PRO A 153 -3.43 15.20 -14.89
CA PRO A 153 -2.62 16.14 -14.14
C PRO A 153 -2.68 15.92 -12.63
N HIS A 154 -1.51 15.70 -12.01
CA HIS A 154 -1.31 15.58 -10.56
C HIS A 154 0.18 15.78 -10.23
N LEU A 155 0.48 15.93 -8.94
CA LEU A 155 1.84 15.84 -8.43
C LEU A 155 1.98 14.49 -7.70
N HIS A 156 2.85 13.61 -8.22
CA HIS A 156 3.30 12.45 -7.45
C HIS A 156 4.41 12.88 -6.50
N PHE A 157 4.20 12.66 -5.20
CA PHE A 157 5.08 13.12 -4.14
C PHE A 157 5.47 11.96 -3.22
N GLU A 158 6.79 11.81 -2.95
CA GLU A 158 7.31 10.80 -2.03
C GLU A 158 8.26 11.40 -1.00
N ILE A 159 8.34 10.72 0.15
CA ILE A 159 9.42 10.87 1.12
C ILE A 159 10.10 9.51 1.26
N ARG A 160 11.43 9.50 1.24
CA ARG A 160 12.24 8.29 1.34
C ARG A 160 13.31 8.45 2.42
N GLU A 161 13.70 7.34 3.04
CA GLU A 161 14.96 7.29 3.78
C GLU A 161 16.13 7.52 2.82
N ARG A 162 16.99 8.50 3.09
CA ARG A 162 18.04 8.92 2.15
C ARG A 162 19.04 7.81 1.80
N LYS A 163 19.46 6.99 2.77
CA LYS A 163 20.49 5.97 2.54
C LYS A 163 19.95 4.76 1.79
N SER A 164 18.85 4.21 2.22
CA SER A 164 18.25 3.00 1.64
C SER A 164 17.33 3.29 0.46
N GLN A 165 16.90 4.55 0.30
CA GLN A 165 15.84 4.96 -0.64
C GLN A 165 14.50 4.27 -0.40
N LYS A 166 14.28 3.76 0.81
CA LYS A 166 13.04 3.13 1.22
C LYS A 166 11.92 4.18 1.32
N PRO A 167 10.82 4.03 0.56
CA PRO A 167 9.68 4.92 0.67
C PRO A 167 9.02 4.87 2.06
N ILE A 168 8.70 6.04 2.57
CA ILE A 168 8.01 6.28 3.84
C ILE A 168 6.68 6.94 3.50
N ASN A 169 5.62 6.59 4.20
CA ASN A 169 4.32 7.23 4.00
C ASN A 169 4.42 8.74 4.29
N PRO A 170 4.23 9.61 3.29
CA PRO A 170 4.41 11.05 3.50
C PRO A 170 3.41 11.66 4.48
N LEU A 171 2.28 11.00 4.75
CA LEU A 171 1.31 11.46 5.74
C LEU A 171 1.84 11.43 7.17
N LEU A 172 2.91 10.65 7.46
CA LEU A 172 3.62 10.67 8.74
C LEU A 172 4.34 12.01 9.04
N TYR A 173 4.28 12.98 8.12
CA TYR A 173 4.99 14.26 8.19
C TYR A 173 4.05 15.48 8.23
N ASP A 174 2.91 15.35 8.88
CA ASP A 174 1.92 16.42 9.13
C ASP A 174 1.50 17.23 7.89
N LEU A 175 1.41 16.55 6.72
CA LEU A 175 0.85 17.17 5.53
C LEU A 175 -0.63 17.54 5.75
N PRO A 176 -1.11 18.68 5.20
CA PRO A 176 -2.43 19.22 5.51
C PRO A 176 -3.58 18.46 4.80
N VAL A 177 -3.66 17.15 5.01
CA VAL A 177 -4.78 16.32 4.56
C VAL A 177 -5.85 16.34 5.65
N HIS A 178 -7.03 16.81 5.29
CA HIS A 178 -8.21 16.75 6.16
C HIS A 178 -9.12 15.61 5.72
N ASP A 179 -9.51 14.74 6.66
CA ASP A 179 -10.34 13.59 6.38
C ASP A 179 -11.09 13.10 7.62
N GLU A 180 -12.43 13.19 7.55
CA GLU A 180 -13.37 12.68 8.57
C GLU A 180 -14.17 11.48 8.05
N GLN A 181 -13.94 11.08 6.79
CA GLN A 181 -14.66 9.96 6.18
C GLN A 181 -14.07 8.63 6.62
N ARG A 182 -14.94 7.68 6.91
CA ARG A 182 -14.52 6.33 7.28
C ARG A 182 -14.30 5.45 6.03
N PRO A 183 -13.35 4.51 6.07
CA PRO A 183 -13.20 3.51 5.03
C PRO A 183 -14.52 2.80 4.72
N GLN A 184 -14.78 2.58 3.43
CA GLN A 184 -15.98 1.90 2.95
C GLN A 184 -15.69 0.43 2.67
N LEU A 185 -16.44 -0.45 3.35
CA LEU A 185 -16.31 -1.89 3.24
C LEU A 185 -17.43 -2.42 2.34
N GLN A 186 -17.07 -3.11 1.26
CA GLN A 186 -18.05 -3.52 0.23
C GLN A 186 -18.46 -4.98 0.35
N LYS A 187 -17.48 -5.89 0.52
CA LYS A 187 -17.69 -7.33 0.65
C LYS A 187 -16.59 -7.99 1.45
N LEU A 188 -16.97 -8.99 2.25
CA LEU A 188 -16.05 -9.94 2.85
C LEU A 188 -15.90 -11.15 1.93
N PHE A 189 -14.73 -11.77 1.90
CA PHE A 189 -14.46 -12.99 1.13
C PHE A 189 -13.83 -14.04 2.02
N ILE A 190 -14.25 -15.27 1.85
CA ILE A 190 -13.64 -16.44 2.46
C ILE A 190 -12.88 -17.17 1.37
N PHE A 191 -11.60 -17.39 1.62
CA PHE A 191 -10.70 -18.16 0.78
C PHE A 191 -10.49 -19.53 1.42
N PHE A 192 -10.58 -20.57 0.62
CA PHE A 192 -10.32 -21.93 1.04
C PHE A 192 -8.99 -22.39 0.44
N PRO A 193 -7.88 -22.31 1.20
CA PRO A 193 -6.57 -22.73 0.70
C PRO A 193 -6.61 -24.22 0.40
N ASN A 194 -6.09 -24.61 -0.75
CA ASN A 194 -6.00 -26.02 -1.15
C ASN A 194 -4.53 -26.48 -1.07
N LYS A 195 -4.28 -27.64 -0.46
CA LYS A 195 -2.95 -28.24 -0.33
C LYS A 195 -2.25 -28.50 -1.69
N ASN A 196 -3.01 -28.52 -2.78
CA ASN A 196 -2.49 -28.83 -4.13
C ASN A 196 -2.21 -27.58 -4.98
N HIS A 197 -2.06 -26.39 -4.38
CA HIS A 197 -1.79 -25.10 -5.06
C HIS A 197 -2.76 -24.73 -6.20
N ILE A 198 -3.89 -25.43 -6.30
CA ILE A 198 -4.94 -25.11 -7.24
C ILE A 198 -5.68 -23.87 -6.72
N LEU A 199 -6.06 -22.94 -7.62
CA LEU A 199 -6.74 -21.69 -7.30
C LEU A 199 -7.75 -21.88 -6.16
N PRO A 200 -7.64 -21.09 -5.08
CA PRO A 200 -8.52 -21.24 -3.92
C PRO A 200 -9.97 -21.03 -4.35
N HIS A 201 -10.87 -21.83 -3.77
CA HIS A 201 -12.29 -21.50 -3.84
C HIS A 201 -12.52 -20.23 -3.02
N ILE A 202 -13.34 -19.30 -3.56
CA ILE A 202 -13.60 -18.00 -2.95
C ILE A 202 -15.10 -17.82 -2.84
N GLU A 203 -15.59 -17.58 -1.64
CA GLU A 203 -16.99 -17.21 -1.37
C GLU A 203 -17.09 -15.74 -1.01
N ALA A 204 -18.04 -15.04 -1.65
CA ALA A 204 -18.31 -13.63 -1.38
C ALA A 204 -19.46 -13.52 -0.38
N ILE A 205 -19.24 -12.82 0.72
CA ILE A 205 -20.19 -12.59 1.79
C ILE A 205 -20.65 -11.13 1.74
N SER A 206 -21.96 -10.92 1.73
CA SER A 206 -22.54 -9.58 1.76
C SER A 206 -22.39 -8.95 3.13
N LEU A 207 -22.13 -7.66 3.15
CA LEU A 207 -22.03 -6.84 4.36
C LEU A 207 -23.30 -5.99 4.50
N ASN A 208 -23.88 -5.96 5.69
CA ASN A 208 -24.95 -5.07 6.09
C ASN A 208 -24.37 -4.00 7.01
N LYS A 209 -24.47 -2.73 6.62
CA LYS A 209 -24.02 -1.62 7.45
C LYS A 209 -25.07 -1.39 8.54
N THR A 210 -24.72 -1.58 9.81
CA THR A 210 -25.63 -1.44 10.96
C THR A 210 -25.58 -0.05 11.58
N ASN A 211 -24.43 0.62 11.48
CA ASN A 211 -24.24 2.03 11.86
C ASN A 211 -23.10 2.65 11.05
N ASP A 212 -22.65 3.85 11.40
CA ASP A 212 -21.64 4.58 10.62
C ASP A 212 -20.27 3.89 10.54
N SER A 213 -19.97 3.00 11.48
CA SER A 213 -18.66 2.34 11.55
C SER A 213 -18.72 0.81 11.52
N ILE A 214 -19.89 0.20 11.74
CA ILE A 214 -20.02 -1.25 11.91
C ILE A 214 -20.77 -1.88 10.74
N TYR A 215 -20.20 -2.96 10.26
CA TYR A 215 -20.74 -3.83 9.21
C TYR A 215 -20.85 -5.25 9.78
N GLU A 216 -21.96 -5.90 9.54
CA GLU A 216 -22.23 -7.27 9.95
C GLU A 216 -22.53 -8.15 8.75
N THR A 217 -22.41 -9.45 8.93
CA THR A 217 -22.83 -10.46 7.95
C THR A 217 -23.97 -11.31 8.49
N ALA A 218 -24.69 -12.00 7.62
CA ALA A 218 -25.42 -13.17 8.06
C ALA A 218 -24.44 -14.19 8.66
N LYS A 219 -24.94 -15.05 9.54
CA LYS A 219 -24.17 -16.15 10.12
C LYS A 219 -23.49 -16.97 9.02
N ILE A 220 -22.20 -17.21 9.17
CA ILE A 220 -21.40 -17.96 8.22
C ILE A 220 -21.23 -19.39 8.74
N GLU A 221 -21.50 -20.37 7.89
CA GLU A 221 -21.33 -21.78 8.21
C GLU A 221 -20.29 -22.41 7.28
N THR A 222 -19.19 -22.91 7.85
CA THR A 222 -18.10 -23.51 7.07
C THR A 222 -17.25 -24.44 7.95
N SER A 223 -16.20 -25.05 7.40
CA SER A 223 -15.22 -25.86 8.14
C SER A 223 -13.88 -25.93 7.42
N GLY A 224 -12.83 -26.28 8.17
CA GLY A 224 -11.48 -26.43 7.66
C GLY A 224 -10.69 -25.13 7.64
N LYS A 225 -9.54 -25.14 6.96
CA LYS A 225 -8.64 -23.98 6.88
C LYS A 225 -9.23 -22.90 5.98
N ILE A 226 -9.28 -21.68 6.49
CA ILE A 226 -9.76 -20.51 5.76
C ILE A 226 -8.80 -19.32 5.89
N GLY A 227 -8.79 -18.48 4.87
CA GLY A 227 -8.23 -17.13 4.92
C GLY A 227 -9.32 -16.12 4.60
N LEU A 228 -9.18 -14.90 5.08
CA LEU A 228 -10.13 -13.82 4.82
C LEU A 228 -9.60 -12.84 3.78
N GLY A 229 -10.51 -12.21 3.06
CA GLY A 229 -10.21 -11.10 2.15
C GLY A 229 -11.32 -10.08 2.16
N ILE A 230 -11.00 -8.87 1.76
CA ILE A 230 -11.94 -7.75 1.82
C ILE A 230 -11.86 -6.89 0.55
N GLN A 231 -13.00 -6.47 0.06
CA GLN A 231 -13.12 -5.39 -0.91
C GLN A 231 -13.45 -4.11 -0.17
N MET A 232 -12.52 -3.15 -0.21
CA MET A 232 -12.60 -1.90 0.54
C MET A 232 -11.91 -0.78 -0.22
N PHE A 233 -12.23 0.43 0.14
CA PHE A 233 -11.53 1.65 -0.27
C PHE A 233 -11.80 2.76 0.75
N ASP A 234 -10.99 3.77 0.68
CA ASP A 234 -11.14 4.98 1.46
C ASP A 234 -11.49 6.18 0.56
N ARG A 235 -12.11 7.21 1.13
CA ARG A 235 -12.37 8.50 0.50
C ARG A 235 -12.01 9.61 1.46
N GLN A 236 -11.50 10.70 0.92
CA GLN A 236 -11.23 11.91 1.68
C GLN A 236 -12.27 12.98 1.39
N ASP A 237 -12.45 13.91 2.32
CA ASP A 237 -13.49 14.94 2.27
C ASP A 237 -13.48 15.80 1.00
N LEU A 238 -12.29 16.10 0.50
CA LEU A 238 -12.10 16.92 -0.71
C LEU A 238 -11.87 16.08 -1.98
N SER A 239 -12.10 14.74 -1.93
CA SER A 239 -11.80 13.85 -3.04
C SER A 239 -12.86 12.78 -3.25
N TYR A 240 -13.29 12.59 -4.50
CA TYR A 240 -14.13 11.47 -4.90
C TYR A 240 -13.33 10.20 -5.24
N SER A 241 -12.02 10.23 -5.12
CA SER A 241 -11.15 9.09 -5.41
C SER A 241 -11.41 7.94 -4.44
N LYS A 242 -11.26 6.71 -4.94
CA LYS A 242 -11.25 5.51 -4.13
C LYS A 242 -9.80 5.18 -3.80
N ASN A 243 -9.32 5.73 -2.72
CA ASN A 243 -7.95 5.58 -2.23
C ASN A 243 -7.75 4.25 -1.51
N GLY A 244 -6.52 3.88 -1.22
CA GLY A 244 -6.16 2.77 -0.32
C GLY A 244 -6.42 3.12 1.13
N VAL A 245 -6.60 2.09 1.96
CA VAL A 245 -6.67 2.23 3.42
C VAL A 245 -5.27 2.18 4.02
N TYR A 246 -5.11 2.70 5.24
CA TYR A 246 -3.82 2.74 5.92
C TYR A 246 -3.51 1.46 6.67
N SER A 247 -4.49 0.91 7.41
CA SER A 247 -4.27 -0.24 8.30
C SER A 247 -5.47 -1.19 8.29
N THR A 248 -5.19 -2.47 8.51
CA THR A 248 -6.22 -3.49 8.67
C THR A 248 -5.79 -4.51 9.73
N LYS A 249 -6.65 -4.79 10.72
CA LYS A 249 -6.43 -5.80 11.76
C LYS A 249 -7.52 -6.86 11.70
N VAL A 250 -7.13 -8.13 11.81
CA VAL A 250 -8.04 -9.27 11.91
C VAL A 250 -7.86 -9.94 13.26
N MET A 251 -8.94 -10.03 13.99
CA MET A 251 -9.00 -10.75 15.28
C MET A 251 -9.98 -11.93 15.20
N VAL A 252 -9.58 -13.07 15.75
CA VAL A 252 -10.39 -14.26 15.88
C VAL A 252 -10.46 -14.63 17.36
N ASN A 253 -11.66 -14.61 17.94
CA ASN A 253 -11.87 -14.83 19.38
C ASN A 253 -10.97 -13.95 20.25
N GLY A 254 -10.82 -12.68 19.88
CA GLY A 254 -9.95 -11.70 20.56
C GLY A 254 -8.45 -11.84 20.31
N LYS A 255 -7.99 -12.86 19.57
CA LYS A 255 -6.59 -13.05 19.21
C LYS A 255 -6.28 -12.38 17.87
N LEU A 256 -5.25 -11.51 17.82
CA LEU A 256 -4.77 -10.91 16.58
C LEU A 256 -4.17 -11.98 15.66
N ILE A 257 -4.72 -12.09 14.45
CA ILE A 257 -4.28 -13.05 13.42
C ILE A 257 -3.44 -12.38 12.35
N SER A 258 -3.88 -11.21 11.87
CA SER A 258 -3.11 -10.44 10.88
C SER A 258 -3.26 -8.94 11.10
N HIS A 259 -2.21 -8.20 10.76
CA HIS A 259 -2.16 -6.74 10.84
C HIS A 259 -1.31 -6.19 9.70
N TYR A 260 -1.92 -5.37 8.87
CA TYR A 260 -1.23 -4.58 7.84
C TYR A 260 -1.17 -3.13 8.27
N GLU A 261 -0.04 -2.46 8.02
CA GLU A 261 0.11 -1.04 8.25
C GLU A 261 1.11 -0.45 7.25
N PHE A 262 0.69 0.58 6.55
CA PHE A 262 1.47 1.17 5.46
C PHE A 262 2.25 2.41 5.90
N ASP A 263 3.19 2.25 6.85
CA ASP A 263 4.16 3.28 7.22
C ASP A 263 5.31 3.39 6.23
N GLN A 264 5.77 2.25 5.76
CA GLN A 264 6.92 2.13 4.87
C GLN A 264 6.77 0.92 3.96
N LEU A 265 7.34 1.02 2.75
CA LEU A 265 7.37 -0.07 1.77
C LEU A 265 8.78 -0.23 1.18
N LEU A 266 9.26 -1.45 1.04
CA LEU A 266 10.42 -1.70 0.19
C LEU A 266 9.99 -1.65 -1.27
N ILE A 267 10.84 -1.05 -2.13
CA ILE A 267 10.56 -0.93 -3.57
C ILE A 267 10.30 -2.31 -4.20
N ASP A 268 11.08 -3.33 -3.80
CA ASP A 268 10.90 -4.70 -4.31
C ASP A 268 9.65 -5.38 -3.76
N GLU A 269 9.24 -5.05 -2.53
CA GLU A 269 7.97 -5.53 -1.97
C GLU A 269 6.76 -4.92 -2.66
N SER A 270 6.88 -3.68 -3.15
CA SER A 270 5.78 -3.06 -3.89
C SER A 270 5.34 -3.88 -5.10
N LYS A 271 6.27 -4.63 -5.72
CA LYS A 271 5.99 -5.51 -6.86
C LYS A 271 5.31 -6.81 -6.47
N LYS A 272 5.31 -7.17 -5.18
CA LYS A 272 4.64 -8.37 -4.65
C LYS A 272 3.12 -8.18 -4.45
N LEU A 273 2.53 -7.21 -5.12
CA LEU A 273 1.11 -6.86 -5.04
C LEU A 273 0.19 -8.09 -5.17
N TYR A 274 0.48 -9.00 -6.08
CA TYR A 274 -0.38 -10.16 -6.35
C TYR A 274 -0.35 -11.24 -5.25
N ASN A 275 0.57 -11.12 -4.31
CA ASN A 275 0.53 -11.95 -3.10
C ASN A 275 -0.54 -11.48 -2.12
N VAL A 276 -0.93 -10.21 -2.20
CA VAL A 276 -1.89 -9.55 -1.30
C VAL A 276 -3.24 -9.31 -1.98
N ILE A 277 -3.25 -9.00 -3.27
CA ILE A 277 -4.49 -8.83 -4.05
C ILE A 277 -4.82 -10.14 -4.79
N ASP A 278 -6.10 -10.54 -4.79
CA ASP A 278 -6.53 -11.67 -5.62
C ASP A 278 -6.39 -11.34 -7.11
N TYR A 279 -5.34 -11.88 -7.72
CA TYR A 279 -4.97 -11.59 -9.11
C TYR A 279 -6.06 -11.95 -10.11
N LYS A 280 -6.71 -13.11 -9.96
CA LYS A 280 -7.73 -13.59 -10.89
C LYS A 280 -8.93 -12.64 -10.97
N ASN A 281 -9.50 -12.29 -9.83
CA ASN A 281 -10.61 -11.35 -9.79
C ASN A 281 -10.18 -9.93 -10.23
N TYR A 282 -8.96 -9.53 -9.89
CA TYR A 282 -8.44 -8.23 -10.34
C TYR A 282 -8.32 -8.15 -11.87
N VAL A 283 -7.71 -9.15 -12.52
CA VAL A 283 -7.52 -9.13 -13.98
C VAL A 283 -8.82 -9.32 -14.74
N GLN A 284 -9.65 -10.27 -14.32
CA GLN A 284 -10.88 -10.62 -15.05
C GLN A 284 -12.05 -9.66 -14.79
N LYS A 285 -12.16 -9.11 -13.58
CA LYS A 285 -13.34 -8.33 -13.15
C LYS A 285 -12.98 -6.93 -12.65
N ARG A 286 -11.70 -6.55 -12.63
CA ARG A 286 -11.19 -5.33 -12.01
C ARG A 286 -11.57 -5.20 -10.52
N LEU A 287 -11.79 -6.32 -9.86
CA LEU A 287 -12.20 -6.40 -8.47
C LEU A 287 -10.95 -6.52 -7.59
N LYS A 288 -10.67 -5.48 -6.80
CA LYS A 288 -9.57 -5.47 -5.84
C LYS A 288 -10.03 -6.16 -4.55
N ILE A 289 -9.69 -7.43 -4.38
CA ILE A 289 -9.89 -8.18 -3.13
C ILE A 289 -8.56 -8.20 -2.41
N PHE A 290 -8.48 -7.52 -1.28
CA PHE A 290 -7.30 -7.50 -0.43
C PHE A 290 -7.31 -8.75 0.46
N LYS A 291 -6.36 -9.67 0.26
CA LYS A 291 -6.19 -10.86 1.08
C LYS A 291 -5.58 -10.47 2.42
N LEU A 292 -6.17 -10.91 3.50
CA LEU A 292 -5.70 -10.68 4.86
C LEU A 292 -4.81 -11.83 5.36
N PHE A 293 -4.25 -12.58 4.42
CA PHE A 293 -3.34 -13.72 4.61
C PHE A 293 -2.38 -13.82 3.43
N TYR A 294 -1.29 -14.58 3.57
CA TYR A 294 -0.36 -14.88 2.47
C TYR A 294 0.23 -16.32 2.59
N GLY A 295 0.97 -16.76 1.57
CA GLY A 295 1.63 -18.07 1.56
C GLY A 295 2.96 -18.07 2.33
N ASP A 296 3.44 -19.25 2.67
CA ASP A 296 4.61 -19.50 3.54
C ASP A 296 5.92 -18.87 3.00
N ASP A 297 6.06 -18.75 1.70
CA ASP A 297 7.30 -18.29 1.05
C ASP A 297 7.42 -16.76 0.92
N ILE A 298 6.46 -16.00 1.48
CA ILE A 298 6.37 -14.56 1.26
C ILE A 298 6.52 -13.81 2.57
N LYS A 299 7.56 -12.97 2.66
CA LYS A 299 7.73 -12.00 3.73
C LYS A 299 7.40 -10.60 3.20
N LEU A 300 6.52 -9.88 3.91
CA LEU A 300 6.13 -8.51 3.63
C LEU A 300 6.34 -7.66 4.88
N ASN A 301 7.19 -6.63 4.80
CA ASN A 301 7.58 -5.84 5.98
C ASN A 301 6.47 -4.93 6.51
N PHE A 302 5.45 -4.63 5.69
CA PHE A 302 4.27 -3.88 6.12
C PHE A 302 3.23 -4.76 6.86
N MET A 303 3.52 -6.05 7.05
CA MET A 303 2.71 -6.97 7.83
C MET A 303 3.36 -7.15 9.21
N ASN A 304 2.84 -6.44 10.20
CA ASN A 304 3.47 -6.35 11.53
C ASN A 304 3.21 -7.57 12.43
N SER A 305 2.10 -8.28 12.22
CA SER A 305 1.77 -9.49 13.00
C SER A 305 0.99 -10.45 12.13
N LEU A 306 1.44 -11.71 12.09
CA LEU A 306 0.74 -12.78 11.38
C LEU A 306 0.88 -14.09 12.15
N VAL A 307 -0.25 -14.64 12.56
CA VAL A 307 -0.33 -15.98 13.13
C VAL A 307 -0.72 -16.93 12.00
N GLU A 308 0.10 -17.98 11.78
CA GLU A 308 -0.11 -18.97 10.69
C GLU A 308 -0.41 -18.28 9.32
N HIS A 309 0.31 -17.21 9.02
CA HIS A 309 0.17 -16.42 7.77
C HIS A 309 -1.24 -15.84 7.55
N GLY A 310 -2.06 -15.69 8.60
CA GLY A 310 -3.44 -15.21 8.51
C GLY A 310 -4.46 -16.27 8.11
N ILE A 311 -4.04 -17.53 8.03
CA ILE A 311 -4.91 -18.70 7.80
C ILE A 311 -5.22 -19.34 9.13
N PHE A 312 -6.48 -19.66 9.39
CA PHE A 312 -6.92 -20.34 10.60
C PHE A 312 -7.93 -21.43 10.31
N GLU A 313 -8.08 -22.37 11.23
CA GLU A 313 -8.93 -23.55 11.07
C GLU A 313 -10.27 -23.38 11.79
N ILE A 314 -11.36 -23.66 11.08
CA ILE A 314 -12.71 -23.73 11.61
C ILE A 314 -13.02 -25.19 11.91
N GLU A 315 -13.03 -25.53 13.20
CA GLU A 315 -13.32 -26.88 13.68
C GLU A 315 -14.84 -27.12 13.80
N PHE A 316 -15.27 -28.31 13.47
CA PHE A 316 -16.66 -28.72 13.60
C PHE A 316 -17.20 -28.52 15.03
N GLY A 317 -18.39 -27.95 15.15
CA GLY A 317 -19.07 -27.73 16.43
C GLY A 317 -18.55 -26.56 17.25
N LYS A 318 -17.56 -25.77 16.73
CA LYS A 318 -17.06 -24.58 17.39
C LYS A 318 -17.57 -23.31 16.70
N SER A 319 -17.74 -22.25 17.49
CA SER A 319 -18.10 -20.91 17.01
C SER A 319 -16.93 -19.95 17.14
N TYR A 320 -16.75 -19.09 16.15
CA TYR A 320 -15.65 -18.12 16.07
C TYR A 320 -16.20 -16.72 15.89
N HIS A 321 -15.83 -15.82 16.79
CA HIS A 321 -16.07 -14.39 16.67
C HIS A 321 -14.94 -13.77 15.85
N ILE A 322 -15.27 -13.13 14.73
CA ILE A 322 -14.34 -12.47 13.81
C ILE A 322 -14.58 -10.98 13.86
N LEU A 323 -13.52 -10.23 14.10
CA LEU A 323 -13.53 -8.78 14.04
C LEU A 323 -12.43 -8.32 13.08
N ILE A 324 -12.82 -7.52 12.07
CA ILE A 324 -11.89 -6.91 11.12
C ILE A 324 -11.99 -5.40 11.25
N GLU A 325 -10.95 -4.77 11.78
CA GLU A 325 -10.82 -3.31 11.86
C GLU A 325 -10.09 -2.82 10.61
N VAL A 326 -10.66 -1.84 9.92
CA VAL A 326 -10.05 -1.14 8.79
C VAL A 326 -9.96 0.34 9.16
N GLN A 327 -8.77 0.91 9.03
CA GLN A 327 -8.48 2.28 9.42
C GLN A 327 -7.80 3.04 8.28
N ASP A 328 -8.21 4.31 8.07
CA ASP A 328 -7.47 5.27 7.25
C ASP A 328 -6.31 5.89 8.02
N PHE A 329 -5.56 6.78 7.38
CA PHE A 329 -4.44 7.46 8.02
C PHE A 329 -4.89 8.49 9.07
N SER A 330 -6.06 9.11 8.91
CA SER A 330 -6.62 10.11 9.83
C SER A 330 -7.19 9.50 11.12
N GLY A 331 -7.24 8.15 11.20
CA GLY A 331 -7.72 7.42 12.37
C GLY A 331 -9.20 7.05 12.32
N ASN A 332 -9.90 7.36 11.22
CA ASN A 332 -11.28 6.95 11.06
C ASN A 332 -11.35 5.43 10.82
N LYS A 333 -12.29 4.76 11.48
CA LYS A 333 -12.38 3.30 11.48
C LYS A 333 -13.71 2.79 10.98
N SER A 334 -13.65 1.67 10.25
CA SER A 334 -14.78 0.81 9.93
C SER A 334 -14.48 -0.62 10.35
N ILE A 335 -15.47 -1.31 10.88
CA ILE A 335 -15.32 -2.63 11.51
C ILE A 335 -16.29 -3.60 10.86
N ILE A 336 -15.81 -4.79 10.50
CA ILE A 336 -16.67 -5.95 10.23
C ILE A 336 -16.69 -6.80 11.49
N GLU A 337 -17.90 -7.07 11.97
CA GLU A 337 -18.15 -8.03 13.04
C GLU A 337 -18.99 -9.18 12.50
N THR A 338 -18.52 -10.42 12.70
CA THR A 338 -19.22 -11.59 12.19
C THR A 338 -18.91 -12.83 13.01
N TYR A 339 -19.78 -13.85 12.87
CA TYR A 339 -19.64 -15.14 13.52
C TYR A 339 -19.55 -16.24 12.47
N ILE A 340 -18.56 -17.14 12.65
CA ILE A 340 -18.39 -18.34 11.81
C ILE A 340 -18.63 -19.57 12.67
N GLU A 341 -19.53 -20.44 12.23
CA GLU A 341 -19.77 -21.72 12.88
C GLU A 341 -19.22 -22.87 12.09
N GLY A 342 -18.53 -23.76 12.79
CA GLY A 342 -17.99 -24.99 12.26
C GLY A 342 -19.07 -26.03 12.02
N THR A 343 -19.34 -26.33 10.74
CA THR A 343 -20.37 -27.32 10.33
C THR A 343 -19.74 -28.54 9.66
N LYS A 344 -20.52 -29.63 9.55
CA LYS A 344 -20.09 -30.87 8.83
C LYS A 344 -20.01 -30.70 7.30
N ASN A 345 -20.53 -29.58 6.76
CA ASN A 345 -20.55 -29.35 5.32
C ASN A 345 -19.12 -29.12 4.83
N SER A 346 -18.50 -30.21 4.37
CA SER A 346 -17.28 -30.11 3.59
C SER A 346 -17.54 -29.25 2.35
N LEU A 347 -16.63 -28.34 2.09
CA LEU A 347 -16.53 -27.52 0.90
C LEU A 347 -17.02 -28.27 -0.35
N LYS A 348 -17.91 -27.66 -1.11
CA LYS A 348 -18.19 -28.11 -2.47
C LYS A 348 -16.87 -28.16 -3.22
N GLN A 349 -16.38 -29.36 -3.51
CA GLN A 349 -15.19 -29.51 -4.37
C GLN A 349 -15.48 -28.83 -5.69
N VAL A 350 -14.81 -27.72 -5.95
CA VAL A 350 -14.86 -27.06 -7.25
C VAL A 350 -14.19 -27.99 -8.24
N LYS A 351 -14.96 -28.58 -9.16
CA LYS A 351 -14.38 -29.28 -10.31
C LYS A 351 -13.58 -28.27 -11.13
N LEU A 352 -12.28 -28.42 -11.12
CA LEU A 352 -11.40 -27.60 -11.96
C LEU A 352 -11.78 -27.83 -13.44
N ARG A 353 -12.11 -26.73 -14.12
CA ARG A 353 -12.18 -26.73 -15.58
C ARG A 353 -10.79 -26.35 -16.09
N GLY A 354 -9.95 -27.35 -16.34
CA GLY A 354 -8.61 -27.15 -16.86
C GLY A 354 -7.72 -28.38 -16.66
N LYS A 355 -6.61 -28.43 -17.37
CA LYS A 355 -5.57 -29.41 -17.18
C LYS A 355 -4.56 -28.88 -16.16
N LEU A 356 -4.27 -29.66 -15.13
CA LEU A 356 -3.17 -29.36 -14.24
C LEU A 356 -1.85 -29.66 -14.97
N ILE A 357 -1.00 -28.65 -15.06
CA ILE A 357 0.38 -28.81 -15.56
C ILE A 357 1.24 -29.03 -14.32
N LYS A 358 1.95 -30.15 -14.28
CA LYS A 358 2.87 -30.46 -13.19
C LYS A 358 4.22 -29.77 -13.43
N ALA A 359 4.85 -29.31 -12.36
CA ALA A 359 6.14 -28.61 -12.47
C ALA A 359 7.29 -29.52 -12.94
N ASP A 360 7.14 -30.84 -12.82
CA ASP A 360 8.11 -31.86 -13.23
C ASP A 360 7.92 -32.38 -14.67
N GLU A 361 6.94 -31.86 -15.41
CA GLU A 361 6.64 -32.28 -16.78
C GLU A 361 6.65 -31.06 -17.71
N ASP A 362 7.32 -31.18 -18.86
CA ASP A 362 7.20 -30.22 -19.96
C ASP A 362 5.78 -30.27 -20.54
N TYR A 363 5.18 -29.10 -20.76
CA TYR A 363 3.85 -29.04 -21.32
C TYR A 363 3.73 -27.99 -22.43
N LEU A 364 3.26 -28.43 -23.60
CA LEU A 364 2.90 -27.55 -24.69
C LEU A 364 1.37 -27.35 -24.74
N TYR A 365 0.93 -26.14 -24.47
CA TYR A 365 -0.45 -25.74 -24.70
C TYR A 365 -0.60 -25.22 -26.12
N SER A 366 -1.47 -25.84 -26.90
CA SER A 366 -1.79 -25.40 -28.26
C SER A 366 -3.28 -25.06 -28.37
N SER A 367 -3.60 -23.93 -28.93
CA SER A 367 -4.96 -23.51 -29.30
C SER A 367 -4.93 -22.96 -30.73
N LYS A 368 -6.13 -22.76 -31.37
CA LYS A 368 -6.27 -22.39 -32.78
C LYS A 368 -5.25 -21.36 -33.33
N ASN A 369 -4.73 -20.46 -32.49
CA ASN A 369 -3.83 -19.38 -32.91
C ASN A 369 -2.67 -19.11 -31.92
N LYS A 370 -2.42 -19.97 -30.94
CA LYS A 370 -1.38 -19.75 -29.92
C LYS A 370 -0.83 -21.07 -29.41
N GLU A 371 0.48 -21.10 -29.29
CA GLU A 371 1.20 -22.16 -28.59
C GLU A 371 1.95 -21.55 -27.40
N VAL A 372 1.85 -22.18 -26.25
CA VAL A 372 2.56 -21.77 -25.02
C VAL A 372 3.27 -22.99 -24.47
N TYR A 373 4.57 -22.90 -24.39
CA TYR A 373 5.41 -23.93 -23.81
C TYR A 373 5.68 -23.61 -22.34
N PHE A 374 5.46 -24.60 -21.49
CA PHE A 374 5.76 -24.56 -20.06
C PHE A 374 6.88 -25.59 -19.82
N PRO A 375 8.14 -25.15 -19.64
CA PRO A 375 9.23 -26.06 -19.33
C PRO A 375 9.11 -26.61 -17.90
N THR A 376 9.74 -27.73 -17.63
CA THR A 376 9.89 -28.27 -16.27
C THR A 376 10.51 -27.24 -15.33
N ASN A 377 10.04 -27.19 -14.08
CA ASN A 377 10.51 -26.26 -13.02
C ASN A 377 10.24 -24.76 -13.29
N THR A 378 9.15 -24.44 -13.97
CA THR A 378 8.63 -23.08 -14.08
C THR A 378 7.57 -22.77 -13.02
#